data_f1451d689329d16f981b209acfa52a35
#
_entry.id   f1451d689329d16f981b209acfa52a35
#
_cell.length_a   1.000
_cell.length_b   1.000
_cell.length_c   1.000
_cell.angle_alpha   90.00
_cell.angle_beta   90.00
_cell.angle_gamma   90.00
#
_symmetry.space_group_name_H-M   'P 1'
#
loop_
_entity.id
_entity.type
_entity.pdbx_description
1 polymer ?
#
loop_
_entity_poly.entity_id
_entity_poly.type
_entity_poly.pdbx_seq_one_letter_code
_entity_poly.pdbx_strand_id
1 'polypeptide(L)'
;MSVRQLWEGTDAAGWAQKLNGRTKLLFLFLFAILMITVDNPRTLFILFTFTLLLHLAAKTSIYKWKVMAILLLLGLWGSMFSQALFFAQTPRTPLFVLIAPETGFIGQLTGGLFIYREGILYGAVQGLRSASMLALGLLVCWTSDPRQLLQALLAWRLPPQMAFMLVTAIRFLPVLAAETGEVITALQLRSDSQSGRTAVLRHLPYIAKPLLARCLRRAQTLALSVVSRGFFAGGAAKRHQQWDAREKASCLLLFLVVVAVVGSKIIYLLSEQGFYFGVFRQIYDWTVLYL
;
A
#
# COMPACT_ATOMS: atom_id res chain seq x y z
N MET A 1 22.12 -2.32 12.05
CA MET A 1 21.45 -3.16 11.05
C MET A 1 22.04 -2.82 9.70
N SER A 2 22.70 -3.77 9.03
CA SER A 2 23.29 -3.51 7.71
C SER A 2 22.17 -3.41 6.68
N VAL A 3 22.28 -2.46 5.75
CA VAL A 3 21.35 -2.25 4.62
C VAL A 3 21.14 -3.55 3.82
N ARG A 4 22.10 -4.45 3.86
CA ARG A 4 22.06 -5.76 3.22
C ARG A 4 20.99 -6.71 3.80
N GLN A 5 20.72 -6.64 5.12
CA GLN A 5 19.71 -7.47 5.79
C GLN A 5 18.26 -7.06 5.46
N LEU A 6 18.04 -5.82 5.02
CA LEU A 6 16.73 -5.34 4.56
C LEU A 6 16.38 -5.87 3.15
N TRP A 7 17.38 -6.31 2.39
CA TRP A 7 17.23 -6.77 1.00
C TRP A 7 17.35 -8.30 0.85
N GLU A 8 17.87 -8.99 1.84
CA GLU A 8 17.87 -10.44 1.87
C GLU A 8 16.47 -10.90 2.23
N GLY A 9 15.73 -11.34 1.22
CA GLY A 9 14.41 -11.92 1.38
C GLY A 9 14.45 -13.04 2.41
N THR A 10 13.52 -13.03 3.33
CA THR A 10 13.38 -14.04 4.40
C THR A 10 13.40 -15.44 3.80
N ASP A 11 14.32 -16.29 4.25
CA ASP A 11 14.57 -17.69 3.83
C ASP A 11 13.42 -18.69 4.12
N ALA A 12 12.25 -18.22 4.49
CA ALA A 12 11.08 -19.06 4.67
C ALA A 12 10.42 -19.34 3.32
N ALA A 13 10.67 -20.50 2.73
CA ALA A 13 10.06 -20.98 1.49
C ALA A 13 8.54 -21.23 1.64
N GLY A 14 7.77 -20.20 1.91
CA GLY A 14 6.31 -20.24 1.93
C GLY A 14 5.73 -20.29 0.51
N TRP A 15 4.53 -20.88 0.36
CA TRP A 15 3.81 -20.91 -0.93
C TRP A 15 3.62 -19.50 -1.51
N ALA A 16 3.41 -18.49 -0.64
CA ALA A 16 3.21 -17.10 -1.03
C ALA A 16 4.46 -16.47 -1.71
N GLN A 17 5.66 -16.93 -1.39
CA GLN A 17 6.88 -16.46 -2.05
C GLN A 17 7.05 -17.04 -3.46
N LYS A 18 6.51 -18.24 -3.70
CA LYS A 18 6.57 -18.92 -5.01
C LYS A 18 5.64 -18.31 -6.04
N LEU A 19 4.63 -17.55 -5.60
CA LEU A 19 3.69 -16.88 -6.47
C LEU A 19 4.36 -15.77 -7.30
N ASN A 20 4.00 -15.71 -8.58
CA ASN A 20 4.47 -14.66 -9.48
C ASN A 20 4.11 -13.26 -8.97
N GLY A 21 5.01 -12.29 -9.13
CA GLY A 21 4.75 -10.90 -8.75
C GLY A 21 3.52 -10.30 -9.44
N ARG A 22 3.19 -10.74 -10.66
CA ARG A 22 1.97 -10.32 -11.39
C ARG A 22 0.70 -10.73 -10.67
N THR A 23 0.64 -11.98 -10.21
CA THR A 23 -0.49 -12.53 -9.46
C THR A 23 -0.73 -11.77 -8.19
N LYS A 24 0.34 -11.43 -7.44
CA LYS A 24 0.26 -10.67 -6.19
C LYS A 24 -0.24 -9.24 -6.42
N LEU A 25 0.27 -8.56 -7.44
CA LEU A 25 -0.16 -7.20 -7.77
C LEU A 25 -1.61 -7.16 -8.25
N LEU A 26 -2.03 -8.10 -9.11
CA LEU A 26 -3.41 -8.22 -9.54
C LEU A 26 -4.34 -8.52 -8.37
N PHE A 27 -3.95 -9.45 -7.49
CA PHE A 27 -4.72 -9.79 -6.30
C PHE A 27 -4.88 -8.56 -5.39
N LEU A 28 -3.81 -7.81 -5.14
CA LEU A 28 -3.86 -6.58 -4.34
C LEU A 28 -4.78 -5.53 -4.98
N PHE A 29 -4.70 -5.33 -6.28
CA PHE A 29 -5.52 -4.37 -7.01
C PHE A 29 -7.00 -4.75 -7.01
N LEU A 30 -7.32 -6.01 -7.31
CA LEU A 30 -8.70 -6.51 -7.29
C LEU A 30 -9.29 -6.47 -5.87
N PHE A 31 -8.50 -6.83 -4.87
CA PHE A 31 -8.93 -6.75 -3.48
C PHE A 31 -9.17 -5.30 -3.03
N ALA A 32 -8.36 -4.34 -3.51
CA ALA A 32 -8.58 -2.93 -3.27
C ALA A 32 -9.95 -2.46 -3.81
N ILE A 33 -10.29 -2.85 -5.04
CA ILE A 33 -11.60 -2.53 -5.63
C ILE A 33 -12.72 -3.12 -4.79
N LEU A 34 -12.57 -4.39 -4.38
CA LEU A 34 -13.56 -5.07 -3.53
C LEU A 34 -13.77 -4.33 -2.21
N MET A 35 -12.69 -3.91 -1.54
CA MET A 35 -12.75 -3.17 -0.28
C MET A 35 -13.42 -1.80 -0.39
N ILE A 36 -13.26 -1.12 -1.53
CA ILE A 36 -13.91 0.16 -1.77
C ILE A 36 -15.41 -0.02 -2.01
N THR A 37 -15.79 -1.15 -2.63
CA THR A 37 -17.17 -1.42 -3.05
C THR A 37 -18.06 -1.88 -1.90
N VAL A 38 -17.49 -2.62 -0.92
CA VAL A 38 -18.24 -3.22 0.19
C VAL A 38 -18.36 -2.22 1.34
N ASP A 39 -19.59 -1.92 1.76
CA ASP A 39 -19.89 -1.01 2.89
C ASP A 39 -20.39 -1.75 4.13
N ASN A 40 -20.87 -2.99 4.00
CA ASN A 40 -21.42 -3.76 5.10
C ASN A 40 -20.32 -4.21 6.09
N PRO A 41 -20.43 -3.90 7.40
CA PRO A 41 -19.41 -4.22 8.40
C PRO A 41 -19.18 -5.72 8.57
N ARG A 42 -20.21 -6.55 8.37
CA ARG A 42 -20.09 -8.02 8.48
C ARG A 42 -19.20 -8.58 7.37
N THR A 43 -19.43 -8.14 6.15
CA THR A 43 -18.67 -8.58 4.98
C THR A 43 -17.22 -8.08 5.06
N LEU A 44 -17.01 -6.84 5.52
CA LEU A 44 -15.66 -6.31 5.77
C LEU A 44 -14.91 -7.11 6.84
N PHE A 45 -15.61 -7.55 7.90
CA PHE A 45 -15.01 -8.39 8.92
C PHE A 45 -14.59 -9.77 8.39
N ILE A 46 -15.41 -10.38 7.52
CA ILE A 46 -15.07 -11.63 6.85
C ILE A 46 -13.83 -11.45 5.96
N LEU A 47 -13.79 -10.38 5.18
CA LEU A 47 -12.64 -10.07 4.32
C LEU A 47 -11.37 -9.77 5.14
N PHE A 48 -11.49 -9.08 6.27
CA PHE A 48 -10.39 -8.87 7.20
C PHE A 48 -9.86 -10.19 7.77
N THR A 49 -10.76 -11.05 8.23
CA THR A 49 -10.40 -12.39 8.72
C THR A 49 -9.71 -13.21 7.63
N PHE A 50 -10.20 -13.12 6.39
CA PHE A 50 -9.56 -13.76 5.24
C PHE A 50 -8.11 -13.27 5.03
N THR A 51 -7.84 -11.96 5.13
CA THR A 51 -6.47 -11.44 5.04
C THR A 51 -5.57 -11.95 6.16
N LEU A 52 -6.09 -12.08 7.39
CA LEU A 52 -5.35 -12.67 8.51
C LEU A 52 -5.03 -14.16 8.28
N LEU A 53 -5.98 -14.92 7.74
CA LEU A 53 -5.77 -16.32 7.36
C LEU A 53 -4.68 -16.47 6.29
N LEU A 54 -4.62 -15.55 5.32
CA LEU A 54 -3.53 -15.52 4.34
C LEU A 54 -2.16 -15.29 4.99
N HIS A 55 -2.07 -14.44 6.03
CA HIS A 55 -0.84 -14.26 6.79
C HIS A 55 -0.42 -15.53 7.56
N LEU A 56 -1.38 -16.25 8.15
CA LEU A 56 -1.13 -17.54 8.80
C LEU A 56 -0.61 -18.56 7.79
N ALA A 57 -1.26 -18.67 6.63
CA ALA A 57 -0.87 -19.57 5.56
C ALA A 57 0.52 -19.24 4.98
N ALA A 58 0.91 -17.96 4.95
CA ALA A 58 2.22 -17.52 4.50
C ALA A 58 3.34 -17.78 5.52
N LYS A 59 3.02 -18.31 6.72
CA LYS A 59 3.97 -18.60 7.81
C LYS A 59 4.90 -17.42 8.12
N THR A 60 4.34 -16.23 8.25
CA THR A 60 5.11 -15.02 8.58
C THR A 60 5.69 -15.09 9.99
N SER A 61 6.89 -14.52 10.19
CA SER A 61 7.57 -14.50 11.50
C SER A 61 6.75 -13.76 12.56
N ILE A 62 6.83 -14.19 13.84
CA ILE A 62 6.15 -13.56 14.98
C ILE A 62 6.50 -12.06 15.09
N TYR A 63 7.72 -11.66 14.76
CA TYR A 63 8.11 -10.26 14.77
C TYR A 63 7.28 -9.44 13.77
N LYS A 64 7.04 -9.96 12.56
CA LYS A 64 6.19 -9.32 11.54
C LYS A 64 4.75 -9.21 12.02
N TRP A 65 4.24 -10.22 12.73
CA TRP A 65 2.92 -10.19 13.35
C TRP A 65 2.78 -9.08 14.40
N LYS A 66 3.79 -8.88 15.26
CA LYS A 66 3.79 -7.78 16.25
C LYS A 66 3.76 -6.42 15.55
N VAL A 67 4.59 -6.22 14.52
CA VAL A 67 4.61 -4.97 13.76
C VAL A 67 3.26 -4.72 13.08
N MET A 68 2.69 -5.74 12.44
CA MET A 68 1.37 -5.66 11.81
C MET A 68 0.30 -5.30 12.85
N ALA A 69 0.24 -5.98 13.98
CA ALA A 69 -0.75 -5.74 15.04
C ALA A 69 -0.68 -4.30 15.56
N ILE A 70 0.53 -3.77 15.80
CA ILE A 70 0.72 -2.38 16.24
C ILE A 70 0.19 -1.40 15.17
N LEU A 71 0.51 -1.62 13.89
CA LEU A 71 0.06 -0.75 12.82
C LEU A 71 -1.46 -0.82 12.62
N LEU A 72 -2.05 -2.02 12.72
CA LEU A 72 -3.49 -2.21 12.61
C LEU A 72 -4.23 -1.54 13.76
N LEU A 73 -3.76 -1.73 15.00
CA LEU A 73 -4.35 -1.09 16.19
C LEU A 73 -4.25 0.43 16.12
N LEU A 74 -3.08 0.95 15.75
CA LEU A 74 -2.88 2.40 15.62
C LEU A 74 -3.77 3.00 14.52
N GLY A 75 -3.87 2.34 13.37
CA GLY A 75 -4.72 2.78 12.25
C GLY A 75 -6.21 2.72 12.61
N LEU A 76 -6.67 1.64 13.22
CA LEU A 76 -8.05 1.45 13.64
C LEU A 76 -8.44 2.46 14.72
N TRP A 77 -7.60 2.61 15.75
CA TRP A 77 -7.83 3.57 16.82
C TRP A 77 -7.83 5.01 16.29
N GLY A 78 -6.88 5.36 15.42
CA GLY A 78 -6.80 6.69 14.80
C GLY A 78 -8.02 7.01 13.94
N SER A 79 -8.53 6.05 13.15
CA SER A 79 -9.74 6.24 12.35
C SER A 79 -11.00 6.39 13.20
N MET A 80 -11.15 5.58 14.26
CA MET A 80 -12.27 5.67 15.19
C MET A 80 -12.27 7.01 15.91
N PHE A 81 -11.12 7.45 16.43
CA PHE A 81 -10.97 8.70 17.14
C PHE A 81 -11.23 9.91 16.23
N SER A 82 -10.68 9.92 15.03
CA SER A 82 -10.89 10.98 14.05
C SER A 82 -12.36 11.12 13.67
N GLN A 83 -13.03 10.00 13.36
CA GLN A 83 -14.45 10.03 12.98
C GLN A 83 -15.37 10.29 14.17
N ALA A 84 -15.01 9.88 15.37
CA ALA A 84 -15.78 10.20 16.57
C ALA A 84 -15.88 11.72 16.82
N LEU A 85 -14.79 12.46 16.53
CA LEU A 85 -14.73 13.91 16.74
C LEU A 85 -15.31 14.72 15.58
N PHE A 86 -15.06 14.29 14.33
CA PHE A 86 -15.36 15.06 13.12
C PHE A 86 -16.51 14.47 12.29
N PHE A 87 -17.40 13.70 12.90
CA PHE A 87 -18.53 13.11 12.19
C PHE A 87 -19.52 14.16 11.73
N ALA A 88 -19.72 14.28 10.39
CA ALA A 88 -20.53 15.33 9.78
C ALA A 88 -21.92 14.86 9.29
N GLN A 89 -22.20 13.54 9.27
CA GLN A 89 -23.44 12.99 8.74
C GLN A 89 -24.57 12.98 9.78
N THR A 90 -25.82 13.06 9.34
CA THR A 90 -27.04 12.93 10.17
C THR A 90 -27.58 11.49 10.06
N PRO A 91 -28.09 10.87 11.15
CA PRO A 91 -28.34 11.40 12.49
C PRO A 91 -27.07 11.46 13.36
N ARG A 92 -27.04 12.41 14.34
CA ARG A 92 -25.92 12.61 15.27
C ARG A 92 -26.42 12.49 16.70
N THR A 93 -26.00 11.43 17.41
CA THR A 93 -26.26 11.32 18.85
C THR A 93 -24.97 11.62 19.61
N PRO A 94 -24.87 12.75 20.33
CA PRO A 94 -23.69 13.05 21.14
C PRO A 94 -23.66 12.14 22.36
N LEU A 95 -22.57 11.35 22.50
CA LEU A 95 -22.31 10.51 23.69
C LEU A 95 -21.70 11.34 24.81
N PHE A 96 -20.70 12.15 24.49
CA PHE A 96 -19.99 12.99 25.44
C PHE A 96 -19.75 14.38 24.85
N VAL A 97 -19.87 15.40 25.67
CA VAL A 97 -19.51 16.77 25.35
C VAL A 97 -18.13 17.02 25.93
N LEU A 98 -17.11 17.11 25.06
CA LEU A 98 -15.74 17.42 25.46
C LEU A 98 -15.56 18.91 25.75
N ILE A 99 -16.10 19.76 24.88
CA ILE A 99 -16.04 21.22 24.99
C ILE A 99 -17.43 21.73 24.63
N ALA A 100 -18.09 22.39 25.61
CA ALA A 100 -19.37 23.03 25.32
C ALA A 100 -19.18 24.31 24.45
N PRO A 101 -20.07 24.61 23.51
CA PRO A 101 -19.93 25.77 22.63
C PRO A 101 -19.84 27.11 23.37
N GLU A 102 -20.29 27.14 24.61
CA GLU A 102 -20.31 28.34 25.47
C GLU A 102 -19.02 28.55 26.27
N THR A 103 -18.11 27.55 26.30
CA THR A 103 -16.87 27.59 27.11
C THR A 103 -15.67 28.06 26.29
N GLY A 104 -15.33 29.35 26.44
CA GLY A 104 -14.05 29.90 25.98
C GLY A 104 -13.92 30.09 24.46
N PHE A 105 -12.77 30.65 24.06
CA PHE A 105 -12.45 31.00 22.67
C PHE A 105 -12.45 29.78 21.72
N ILE A 106 -12.05 28.61 22.21
CA ILE A 106 -11.99 27.38 21.42
C ILE A 106 -13.40 26.82 21.15
N GLY A 107 -14.32 26.88 22.12
CA GLY A 107 -15.70 26.44 21.95
C GLY A 107 -16.48 27.28 20.92
N GLN A 108 -16.24 28.59 20.90
CA GLN A 108 -16.85 29.52 19.91
C GLN A 108 -16.28 29.30 18.50
N LEU A 109 -14.97 29.01 18.35
CA LEU A 109 -14.33 28.76 17.05
C LEU A 109 -14.71 27.40 16.44
N THR A 110 -14.87 26.38 17.26
CA THR A 110 -15.13 24.99 16.78
C THR A 110 -16.62 24.61 16.83
N GLY A 111 -17.50 25.46 17.39
CA GLY A 111 -18.90 25.12 17.57
C GLY A 111 -19.16 24.05 18.62
N GLY A 112 -18.17 23.77 19.50
CA GLY A 112 -18.17 22.68 20.47
C GLY A 112 -17.59 21.37 19.92
N LEU A 113 -16.95 20.61 20.80
CA LEU A 113 -16.38 19.29 20.48
C LEU A 113 -17.23 18.21 21.14
N PHE A 114 -17.85 17.38 20.28
CA PHE A 114 -18.74 16.30 20.71
C PHE A 114 -18.18 14.96 20.23
N ILE A 115 -18.34 13.92 21.03
CA ILE A 115 -18.08 12.54 20.61
C ILE A 115 -19.41 11.93 20.18
N TYR A 116 -19.49 11.54 18.91
CA TYR A 116 -20.69 10.95 18.33
C TYR A 116 -20.60 9.43 18.30
N ARG A 117 -21.68 8.73 18.72
CA ARG A 117 -21.78 7.28 18.67
C ARG A 117 -21.66 6.74 17.24
N GLU A 118 -22.37 7.37 16.34
CA GLU A 118 -22.37 7.02 14.92
C GLU A 118 -20.98 7.23 14.30
N GLY A 119 -20.25 8.26 14.75
CA GLY A 119 -18.87 8.51 14.33
C GLY A 119 -17.92 7.40 14.73
N ILE A 120 -18.07 6.83 15.94
CA ILE A 120 -17.26 5.68 16.40
C ILE A 120 -17.54 4.45 15.52
N LEU A 121 -18.81 4.14 15.25
CA LEU A 121 -19.20 2.99 14.42
C LEU A 121 -18.72 3.16 12.99
N TYR A 122 -18.90 4.34 12.40
CA TYR A 122 -18.40 4.65 11.07
C TYR A 122 -16.87 4.58 11.01
N GLY A 123 -16.19 5.12 12.01
CA GLY A 123 -14.75 5.04 12.16
C GLY A 123 -14.23 3.61 12.29
N ALA A 124 -14.98 2.72 12.97
CA ALA A 124 -14.64 1.31 13.07
C ALA A 124 -14.75 0.60 11.72
N VAL A 125 -15.82 0.87 10.95
CA VAL A 125 -16.00 0.30 9.61
C VAL A 125 -14.89 0.77 8.66
N GLN A 126 -14.60 2.07 8.65
CA GLN A 126 -13.55 2.65 7.84
C GLN A 126 -12.16 2.16 8.26
N GLY A 127 -11.93 2.03 9.58
CA GLY A 127 -10.71 1.47 10.13
C GLY A 127 -10.51 0.01 9.75
N LEU A 128 -11.58 -0.80 9.74
CA LEU A 128 -11.55 -2.20 9.34
C LEU A 128 -11.20 -2.35 7.84
N ARG A 129 -11.75 -1.48 7.00
CA ARG A 129 -11.41 -1.39 5.58
C ARG A 129 -9.93 -1.09 5.36
N SER A 130 -9.44 -0.05 6.02
CA SER A 130 -8.02 0.36 5.96
C SER A 130 -7.10 -0.72 6.52
N ALA A 131 -7.49 -1.37 7.62
CA ALA A 131 -6.76 -2.47 8.25
C ALA A 131 -6.62 -3.67 7.31
N SER A 132 -7.69 -4.06 6.60
CA SER A 132 -7.66 -5.16 5.65
C SER A 132 -6.71 -4.89 4.48
N MET A 133 -6.76 -3.66 3.94
CA MET A 133 -5.85 -3.23 2.87
C MET A 133 -4.40 -3.18 3.32
N LEU A 134 -4.15 -2.66 4.52
CA LEU A 134 -2.82 -2.59 5.10
C LEU A 134 -2.26 -4.00 5.37
N ALA A 135 -3.07 -4.90 5.91
CA ALA A 135 -2.68 -6.28 6.15
C ALA A 135 -2.27 -6.97 4.82
N LEU A 136 -3.10 -6.87 3.78
CA LEU A 136 -2.76 -7.45 2.48
C LEU A 136 -1.52 -6.80 1.85
N GLY A 137 -1.39 -5.48 1.93
CA GLY A 137 -0.22 -4.75 1.45
C GLY A 137 1.07 -5.20 2.13
N LEU A 138 1.05 -5.38 3.46
CA LEU A 138 2.18 -5.90 4.23
C LEU A 138 2.51 -7.34 3.84
N LEU A 139 1.50 -8.19 3.58
CA LEU A 139 1.71 -9.56 3.09
C LEU A 139 2.49 -9.53 1.77
N VAL A 140 2.05 -8.72 0.81
CA VAL A 140 2.72 -8.59 -0.49
C VAL A 140 4.15 -8.04 -0.32
N CYS A 141 4.35 -7.02 0.51
CA CYS A 141 5.67 -6.45 0.79
C CYS A 141 6.63 -7.48 1.41
N TRP A 142 6.16 -8.29 2.35
CA TRP A 142 7.00 -9.25 3.06
C TRP A 142 7.27 -10.54 2.30
N THR A 143 6.42 -10.88 1.34
CA THR A 143 6.54 -12.11 0.54
C THR A 143 7.10 -11.87 -0.85
N SER A 144 7.30 -10.62 -1.26
CA SER A 144 7.76 -10.28 -2.60
C SER A 144 9.12 -9.61 -2.58
N ASP A 145 9.99 -10.05 -3.48
CA ASP A 145 11.24 -9.34 -3.74
C ASP A 145 10.92 -8.10 -4.61
N PRO A 146 11.46 -6.90 -4.31
CA PRO A 146 11.29 -5.70 -5.14
C PRO A 146 11.59 -5.93 -6.62
N ARG A 147 12.54 -6.81 -6.93
CA ARG A 147 12.87 -7.19 -8.31
C ARG A 147 11.75 -7.95 -9.01
N GLN A 148 11.06 -8.84 -8.29
CA GLN A 148 9.91 -9.59 -8.83
C GLN A 148 8.72 -8.68 -9.10
N LEU A 149 8.43 -7.75 -8.18
CA LEU A 149 7.37 -6.76 -8.36
C LEU A 149 7.64 -5.86 -9.56
N LEU A 150 8.90 -5.46 -9.73
CA LEU A 150 9.33 -4.70 -10.88
C LEU A 150 9.13 -5.46 -12.19
N GLN A 151 9.57 -6.73 -12.26
CA GLN A 151 9.35 -7.57 -13.43
C GLN A 151 7.88 -7.77 -13.75
N ALA A 152 7.03 -7.82 -12.72
CA ALA A 152 5.59 -7.88 -12.87
C ALA A 152 5.02 -6.60 -13.51
N LEU A 153 5.46 -5.42 -13.05
CA LEU A 153 5.09 -4.13 -13.64
C LEU A 153 5.55 -4.00 -15.10
N LEU A 154 6.79 -4.44 -15.38
CA LEU A 154 7.33 -4.43 -16.76
C LEU A 154 6.52 -5.31 -17.72
N ALA A 155 5.93 -6.36 -17.20
CA ALA A 155 5.10 -7.26 -17.99
C ALA A 155 3.74 -6.67 -18.39
N TRP A 156 3.30 -5.58 -17.77
CA TRP A 156 2.06 -4.86 -18.09
C TRP A 156 2.22 -3.84 -19.22
N ARG A 157 3.08 -4.17 -20.24
CA ARG A 157 3.29 -3.38 -21.45
C ARG A 157 3.86 -1.97 -21.20
N LEU A 158 4.65 -1.79 -20.15
CA LEU A 158 5.41 -0.55 -20.01
C LEU A 158 6.38 -0.36 -21.19
N PRO A 159 6.56 0.88 -21.67
CA PRO A 159 7.54 1.16 -22.71
C PRO A 159 8.94 0.70 -22.24
N PRO A 160 9.76 0.10 -23.13
CA PRO A 160 11.05 -0.48 -22.75
C PRO A 160 12.01 0.54 -22.13
N GLN A 161 11.86 1.81 -22.46
CA GLN A 161 12.63 2.90 -21.88
C GLN A 161 12.33 3.09 -20.38
N MET A 162 11.04 3.16 -20.01
CA MET A 162 10.62 3.26 -18.61
C MET A 162 10.99 2.01 -17.81
N ALA A 163 10.88 0.86 -18.45
CA ALA A 163 11.31 -0.41 -17.91
C ALA A 163 12.79 -0.40 -17.53
N PHE A 164 13.64 0.05 -18.45
CA PHE A 164 15.07 0.16 -18.23
C PHE A 164 15.40 1.16 -17.11
N MET A 165 14.76 2.34 -17.10
CA MET A 165 14.95 3.35 -16.06
C MET A 165 14.64 2.79 -14.66
N LEU A 166 13.52 2.09 -14.52
CA LEU A 166 13.06 1.56 -13.26
C LEU A 166 13.98 0.43 -12.73
N VAL A 167 14.38 -0.52 -13.61
CA VAL A 167 15.36 -1.58 -13.27
C VAL A 167 16.69 -0.98 -12.83
N THR A 168 17.14 0.02 -13.57
CA THR A 168 18.38 0.72 -13.28
C THR A 168 18.32 1.45 -11.95
N ALA A 169 17.24 2.17 -11.67
CA ALA A 169 17.03 2.89 -10.42
C ALA A 169 17.12 1.94 -9.20
N ILE A 170 16.41 0.81 -9.22
CA ILE A 170 16.43 -0.16 -8.11
C ILE A 170 17.82 -0.79 -7.96
N ARG A 171 18.53 -1.06 -9.07
CA ARG A 171 19.88 -1.59 -9.00
C ARG A 171 20.88 -0.61 -8.37
N PHE A 172 20.70 0.69 -8.59
CA PHE A 172 21.56 1.73 -8.05
C PHE A 172 21.28 2.09 -6.59
N LEU A 173 20.08 1.81 -6.10
CA LEU A 173 19.68 2.16 -4.74
C LEU A 173 20.65 1.63 -3.66
N PRO A 174 21.06 0.34 -3.64
CA PRO A 174 22.03 -0.15 -2.67
C PRO A 174 23.43 0.46 -2.85
N VAL A 175 23.80 0.80 -4.07
CA VAL A 175 25.10 1.44 -4.36
C VAL A 175 25.12 2.87 -3.83
N LEU A 176 24.05 3.64 -4.05
CA LEU A 176 23.90 4.98 -3.51
C LEU A 176 23.86 4.99 -1.98
N ALA A 177 23.21 4.00 -1.36
CA ALA A 177 23.21 3.85 0.09
C ALA A 177 24.62 3.62 0.65
N ALA A 178 25.43 2.79 0.00
CA ALA A 178 26.82 2.56 0.39
C ALA A 178 27.67 3.84 0.23
N GLU A 179 27.57 4.53 -0.91
CA GLU A 179 28.26 5.79 -1.16
C GLU A 179 27.87 6.90 -0.19
N THR A 180 26.59 6.96 0.17
CA THR A 180 26.11 7.91 1.19
C THR A 180 26.78 7.65 2.54
N GLY A 181 26.94 6.38 2.92
CA GLY A 181 27.67 5.97 4.11
C GLY A 181 29.12 6.43 4.10
N GLU A 182 29.83 6.26 2.97
CA GLU A 182 31.21 6.73 2.81
C GLU A 182 31.34 8.25 2.94
N VAL A 183 30.42 9.01 2.32
CA VAL A 183 30.42 10.47 2.40
C VAL A 183 30.15 10.95 3.83
N ILE A 184 29.23 10.31 4.55
CA ILE A 184 28.94 10.61 5.96
C ILE A 184 30.18 10.35 6.82
N THR A 185 30.83 9.21 6.66
CA THR A 185 32.05 8.87 7.39
C THR A 185 33.18 9.87 7.10
N ALA A 186 33.35 10.27 5.84
CA ALA A 186 34.35 11.26 5.45
C ALA A 186 34.05 12.65 6.05
N LEU A 187 32.79 13.03 6.17
CA LEU A 187 32.40 14.28 6.83
C LEU A 187 32.63 14.22 8.34
N GLN A 188 32.34 13.09 8.98
CA GLN A 188 32.59 12.89 10.41
C GLN A 188 34.06 13.00 10.75
N LEU A 189 34.95 12.49 9.90
CA LEU A 189 36.39 12.58 10.08
C LEU A 189 36.95 14.01 9.89
N ARG A 190 36.21 14.86 9.14
CA ARG A 190 36.59 16.28 8.95
C ARG A 190 36.02 17.23 10.00
N SER A 191 34.91 16.86 10.65
CA SER A 191 34.30 17.68 11.69
C SER A 191 34.79 17.22 13.05
N ASP A 192 35.55 18.06 13.70
CA ASP A 192 36.14 17.86 15.04
C ASP A 192 35.08 17.95 16.18
N SER A 193 33.82 18.08 15.88
CA SER A 193 32.76 18.28 16.85
C SER A 193 31.70 17.20 16.83
N GLN A 194 31.40 16.75 18.02
CA GLN A 194 30.35 15.84 18.49
C GLN A 194 29.16 15.64 17.52
N SER A 195 29.14 14.47 16.88
CA SER A 195 28.12 14.07 15.93
C SER A 195 26.83 13.62 16.63
N GLY A 196 25.93 14.59 16.87
CA GLY A 196 24.53 14.27 17.17
C GLY A 196 23.72 14.04 15.86
N ARG A 197 22.60 13.30 15.95
CA ARG A 197 21.67 13.10 14.83
C ARG A 197 21.23 14.42 14.14
N THR A 198 21.20 15.52 14.88
CA THR A 198 20.91 16.87 14.39
C THR A 198 21.99 17.44 13.48
N ALA A 199 23.26 17.03 13.65
CA ALA A 199 24.35 17.44 12.80
C ALA A 199 24.24 16.90 11.36
N VAL A 200 23.70 15.70 11.18
CA VAL A 200 23.48 15.08 9.85
C VAL A 200 22.49 15.91 9.02
N LEU A 201 21.41 16.40 9.61
CA LEU A 201 20.43 17.25 8.93
C LEU A 201 21.02 18.59 8.52
N ARG A 202 21.87 19.18 9.36
CA ARG A 202 22.57 20.45 9.08
C ARG A 202 23.60 20.31 7.95
N HIS A 203 24.20 19.13 7.82
CA HIS A 203 25.17 18.80 6.77
C HIS A 203 24.58 18.20 5.51
N LEU A 204 23.25 18.09 5.40
CA LEU A 204 22.55 17.53 4.24
C LEU A 204 23.01 18.11 2.89
N PRO A 205 23.18 19.44 2.70
CA PRO A 205 23.67 20.00 1.44
C PRO A 205 25.10 19.58 1.12
N TYR A 206 25.96 19.39 2.14
CA TYR A 206 27.33 18.92 1.96
C TYR A 206 27.43 17.45 1.57
N ILE A 207 26.41 16.63 1.94
CA ILE A 207 26.26 15.24 1.52
C ILE A 207 25.67 15.16 0.11
N ALA A 208 24.65 15.97 -0.18
CA ALA A 208 23.92 15.92 -1.42
C ALA A 208 24.77 16.33 -2.64
N LYS A 209 25.59 17.38 -2.53
CA LYS A 209 26.44 17.87 -3.64
C LYS A 209 27.37 16.80 -4.22
N PRO A 210 28.26 16.13 -3.46
CA PRO A 210 29.15 15.12 -4.00
C PRO A 210 28.40 13.88 -4.49
N LEU A 211 27.31 13.50 -3.82
CA LEU A 211 26.48 12.38 -4.23
C LEU A 211 25.82 12.64 -5.59
N LEU A 212 25.25 13.84 -5.78
CA LEU A 212 24.65 14.25 -7.05
C LEU A 212 25.67 14.27 -8.20
N ALA A 213 26.88 14.79 -7.95
CA ALA A 213 27.94 14.79 -8.93
C ALA A 213 28.36 13.37 -9.35
N ARG A 214 28.45 12.43 -8.42
CA ARG A 214 28.71 11.00 -8.72
C ARG A 214 27.56 10.39 -9.51
N CYS A 215 26.31 10.66 -9.15
CA CYS A 215 25.12 10.17 -9.87
C CYS A 215 25.10 10.66 -11.33
N LEU A 216 25.40 11.94 -11.56
CA LEU A 216 25.43 12.52 -12.91
C LEU A 216 26.54 11.90 -13.78
N ARG A 217 27.75 11.70 -13.25
CA ARG A 217 28.83 11.01 -13.98
C ARG A 217 28.46 9.58 -14.34
N ARG A 218 27.83 8.84 -13.42
CA ARG A 218 27.33 7.49 -13.71
C ARG A 218 26.22 7.49 -14.75
N ALA A 219 25.31 8.44 -14.70
CA ALA A 219 24.25 8.57 -15.69
C ALA A 219 24.82 8.77 -17.10
N GLN A 220 25.88 9.62 -17.23
CA GLN A 220 26.58 9.82 -18.51
C GLN A 220 27.27 8.56 -19.02
N THR A 221 28.02 7.86 -18.16
CA THR A 221 28.71 6.62 -18.56
C THR A 221 27.71 5.51 -18.92
N LEU A 222 26.60 5.41 -18.19
CA LEU A 222 25.50 4.52 -18.51
C LEU A 222 24.83 4.87 -19.86
N ALA A 223 24.53 6.13 -20.09
CA ALA A 223 23.93 6.57 -21.35
C ALA A 223 24.83 6.20 -22.54
N LEU A 224 26.12 6.48 -22.47
CA LEU A 224 27.07 6.09 -23.49
C LEU A 224 27.14 4.59 -23.71
N SER A 225 27.16 3.80 -22.64
CA SER A 225 27.19 2.31 -22.74
C SER A 225 25.90 1.73 -23.32
N VAL A 226 24.74 2.34 -23.06
CA VAL A 226 23.45 1.93 -23.60
C VAL A 226 23.34 2.24 -25.09
N VAL A 227 23.79 3.42 -25.48
CA VAL A 227 23.80 3.85 -26.90
C VAL A 227 24.78 2.96 -27.70
N SER A 228 25.99 2.70 -27.18
CA SER A 228 26.98 1.86 -27.88
C SER A 228 26.52 0.43 -28.07
N ARG A 229 25.65 -0.09 -27.19
CA ARG A 229 25.05 -1.42 -27.30
C ARG A 229 23.80 -1.47 -28.19
N GLY A 230 23.41 -0.35 -28.82
CA GLY A 230 22.27 -0.31 -29.71
C GLY A 230 20.92 -0.56 -29.03
N PHE A 231 20.77 -0.23 -27.73
CA PHE A 231 19.56 -0.53 -26.95
C PHE A 231 18.27 0.02 -27.59
N PHE A 232 18.36 1.12 -28.31
CA PHE A 232 17.20 1.74 -28.99
C PHE A 232 16.94 1.12 -30.36
N ALA A 233 17.88 0.39 -30.95
CA ALA A 233 17.78 -0.21 -32.28
C ALA A 233 17.19 -1.63 -32.28
N GLY A 234 17.22 -2.31 -31.15
CA GLY A 234 16.71 -3.68 -31.02
C GLY A 234 15.55 -3.76 -30.05
N GLY A 235 14.44 -4.36 -30.47
CA GLY A 235 13.33 -4.65 -29.57
C GLY A 235 13.78 -5.44 -28.36
N ALA A 236 13.56 -4.93 -27.16
CA ALA A 236 13.90 -5.61 -25.91
C ALA A 236 13.31 -7.03 -25.91
N ALA A 237 14.17 -8.04 -25.78
CA ALA A 237 13.74 -9.42 -25.70
C ALA A 237 12.74 -9.56 -24.53
N LYS A 238 11.48 -9.77 -24.86
CA LYS A 238 10.40 -9.98 -23.88
C LYS A 238 10.69 -11.30 -23.16
N ARG A 239 11.33 -11.24 -22.00
CA ARG A 239 11.47 -12.40 -21.14
C ARG A 239 10.10 -12.73 -20.58
N HIS A 240 9.34 -13.58 -21.29
CA HIS A 240 8.03 -14.06 -20.87
C HIS A 240 8.24 -14.98 -19.66
N GLN A 241 8.03 -14.45 -18.47
CA GLN A 241 7.85 -15.30 -17.30
C GLN A 241 6.53 -16.08 -17.51
N GLN A 242 6.64 -17.38 -17.62
CA GLN A 242 5.48 -18.25 -17.82
C GLN A 242 4.58 -18.14 -16.59
N TRP A 243 3.32 -17.88 -16.83
CA TRP A 243 2.30 -17.74 -15.80
C TRP A 243 1.64 -19.11 -15.59
N ASP A 244 1.71 -19.63 -14.38
CA ASP A 244 1.16 -20.95 -14.07
C ASP A 244 -0.38 -20.95 -14.23
N ALA A 245 -0.92 -22.08 -14.70
CA ALA A 245 -2.36 -22.23 -14.94
C ALA A 245 -3.19 -22.04 -13.65
N ARG A 246 -2.67 -22.52 -12.52
CA ARG A 246 -3.31 -22.35 -11.20
C ARG A 246 -3.39 -20.88 -10.77
N GLU A 247 -2.35 -20.12 -11.01
CA GLU A 247 -2.31 -18.69 -10.70
C GLU A 247 -3.28 -17.90 -11.58
N LYS A 248 -3.38 -18.25 -12.87
CA LYS A 248 -4.38 -17.66 -13.78
C LYS A 248 -5.80 -17.94 -13.29
N ALA A 249 -6.07 -19.17 -12.89
CA ALA A 249 -7.40 -19.58 -12.41
C ALA A 249 -7.80 -18.82 -11.13
N SER A 250 -6.88 -18.67 -10.16
CA SER A 250 -7.15 -17.92 -8.93
C SER A 250 -7.40 -16.41 -9.19
N CYS A 251 -6.62 -15.80 -10.08
CA CYS A 251 -6.84 -14.41 -10.49
C CYS A 251 -8.17 -14.23 -11.25
N LEU A 252 -8.50 -15.18 -12.14
CA LEU A 252 -9.77 -15.15 -12.88
C LEU A 252 -10.95 -15.26 -11.94
N LEU A 253 -10.90 -16.17 -10.98
CA LEU A 253 -11.95 -16.37 -9.98
C LEU A 253 -12.16 -15.08 -9.16
N LEU A 254 -11.08 -14.48 -8.64
CA LEU A 254 -11.16 -13.22 -7.91
C LEU A 254 -11.71 -12.09 -8.78
N PHE A 255 -11.28 -12.02 -10.05
CA PHE A 255 -11.79 -11.03 -11.00
C PHE A 255 -13.30 -11.18 -11.22
N LEU A 256 -13.79 -12.41 -11.40
CA LEU A 256 -15.24 -12.68 -11.54
C LEU A 256 -16.02 -12.27 -10.29
N VAL A 257 -15.49 -12.55 -9.08
CA VAL A 257 -16.10 -12.10 -7.83
C VAL A 257 -16.18 -10.57 -7.78
N VAL A 258 -15.08 -9.88 -8.09
CA VAL A 258 -15.06 -8.41 -8.10
C VAL A 258 -16.05 -7.85 -9.11
N VAL A 259 -16.09 -8.39 -10.32
CA VAL A 259 -17.04 -7.96 -11.36
C VAL A 259 -18.49 -8.18 -10.92
N ALA A 260 -18.79 -9.31 -10.28
CA ALA A 260 -20.12 -9.58 -9.75
C ALA A 260 -20.52 -8.58 -8.66
N VAL A 261 -19.61 -8.30 -7.71
CA VAL A 261 -19.85 -7.36 -6.61
C VAL A 261 -19.99 -5.92 -7.12
N VAL A 262 -19.11 -5.48 -8.01
CA VAL A 262 -19.17 -4.14 -8.60
C VAL A 262 -20.42 -4.01 -9.46
N GLY A 263 -20.74 -5.04 -10.27
CA GLY A 263 -21.94 -5.08 -11.11
C GLY A 263 -23.22 -4.99 -10.29
N SER A 264 -23.33 -5.75 -9.18
CA SER A 264 -24.49 -5.70 -8.30
C SER A 264 -24.66 -4.31 -7.66
N LYS A 265 -23.55 -3.66 -7.25
CA LYS A 265 -23.61 -2.31 -6.69
C LYS A 265 -23.99 -1.25 -7.73
N ILE A 266 -23.52 -1.37 -8.96
CA ILE A 266 -23.93 -0.48 -10.06
C ILE A 266 -25.43 -0.62 -10.33
N ILE A 267 -25.96 -1.86 -10.38
CA ILE A 267 -27.40 -2.11 -10.55
C ILE A 267 -28.20 -1.49 -9.40
N TYR A 268 -27.70 -1.61 -8.16
CA TYR A 268 -28.29 -0.99 -6.99
C TYR A 268 -28.39 0.56 -7.13
N LEU A 269 -27.28 1.21 -7.48
CA LEU A 269 -27.21 2.66 -7.68
C LEU A 269 -28.13 3.14 -8.81
N LEU A 270 -28.22 2.36 -9.91
CA LEU A 270 -29.14 2.66 -11.02
C LEU A 270 -30.61 2.52 -10.59
N SER A 271 -30.92 1.54 -9.74
CA SER A 271 -32.27 1.40 -9.20
C SER A 271 -32.68 2.55 -8.30
N GLU A 272 -31.75 3.12 -7.52
CA GLU A 272 -31.98 4.28 -6.67
C GLU A 272 -32.22 5.56 -7.48
N GLN A 273 -31.63 5.66 -8.69
CA GLN A 273 -31.89 6.77 -9.63
C GLN A 273 -33.18 6.64 -10.45
N GLY A 274 -33.99 5.62 -10.21
CA GLY A 274 -35.29 5.44 -10.85
C GLY A 274 -35.29 4.51 -12.08
N PHE A 275 -34.14 3.95 -12.47
CA PHE A 275 -34.05 2.90 -13.49
C PHE A 275 -34.32 1.54 -12.84
N TYR A 276 -35.63 1.21 -12.63
CA TYR A 276 -36.01 -0.03 -11.98
C TYR A 276 -36.09 -1.21 -12.97
N PHE A 277 -35.16 -2.13 -12.85
CA PHE A 277 -35.19 -3.41 -13.57
C PHE A 277 -35.83 -4.48 -12.67
N GLY A 278 -37.13 -4.69 -12.82
CA GLY A 278 -37.91 -5.65 -11.99
C GLY A 278 -37.37 -7.09 -11.96
N VAL A 279 -36.60 -7.48 -12.98
CA VAL A 279 -35.95 -8.81 -13.09
C VAL A 279 -34.83 -9.01 -12.04
N PHE A 280 -34.26 -7.94 -11.48
CA PHE A 280 -33.11 -8.01 -10.58
C PHE A 280 -33.45 -7.76 -9.10
N ARG A 281 -34.72 -7.91 -8.70
CA ARG A 281 -35.15 -7.70 -7.32
C ARG A 281 -34.34 -8.54 -6.30
N GLN A 282 -34.06 -9.80 -6.63
CA GLN A 282 -33.27 -10.69 -5.76
C GLN A 282 -31.82 -10.19 -5.59
N ILE A 283 -31.22 -9.60 -6.65
CA ILE A 283 -29.88 -9.02 -6.58
C ILE A 283 -29.91 -7.77 -5.71
N TYR A 284 -30.96 -6.95 -5.82
CA TYR A 284 -31.18 -5.77 -4.98
C TYR A 284 -31.26 -6.13 -3.51
N ASP A 285 -32.09 -7.10 -3.15
CA ASP A 285 -32.26 -7.55 -1.75
C ASP A 285 -30.94 -8.14 -1.21
N TRP A 286 -30.19 -8.83 -2.05
CA TRP A 286 -28.87 -9.37 -1.69
C TRP A 286 -27.83 -8.25 -1.49
N THR A 287 -27.83 -7.21 -2.32
CA THR A 287 -26.91 -6.06 -2.17
C THR A 287 -27.18 -5.28 -0.87
N VAL A 288 -28.45 -5.06 -0.52
CA VAL A 288 -28.84 -4.40 0.74
C VAL A 288 -28.37 -5.20 1.96
N LEU A 289 -28.40 -6.54 1.87
CA LEU A 289 -28.03 -7.42 3.00
C LEU A 289 -26.50 -7.59 3.17
N TYR A 290 -25.73 -7.59 2.10
CA TYR A 290 -24.33 -8.03 2.12
C TYR A 290 -23.30 -7.00 1.62
N LEU A 291 -23.70 -6.03 0.84
CA LEU A 291 -22.83 -4.98 0.28
C LEU A 291 -23.03 -3.63 0.95
#